data_1349e775f8adefed896352209c31c7ef
#
_entry.id   1349e775f8adefed896352209c31c7ef
#
_cell.length_a   1.000
_cell.length_b   1.000
_cell.length_c   1.000
_cell.angle_alpha   90.00
_cell.angle_beta   90.00
_cell.angle_gamma   90.00
#
_symmetry.space_group_name_H-M   'P 1'
#
loop_
_entity.id
_entity.type
_entity.pdbx_description
1 polymer ?
#
loop_
_entity_poly.entity_id
_entity_poly.type
_entity_poly.pdbx_seq_one_letter_code
_entity_poly.pdbx_strand_id
1 'polypeptide(L)'
;MHPAVGRPALGVVGFSLGGYYGLGLACQKPKSIAAVVSFYATGRGKFAEAQAAFLGHFAEDDEFEAAADVAQLEQHIRQAGKPVAFYTYPGTKHWFFEPDRPEYDPAAAQLAWERTVGFLQRELLR
;
A
#
# COMPACT_ATOMS: atom_id res chain seq x y z
N MET A 1 -0.36 -16.39 26.69
CA MET A 1 0.52 -15.58 25.83
C MET A 1 -0.14 -15.33 24.48
N HIS A 2 0.01 -14.15 23.99
CA HIS A 2 -0.60 -13.78 22.73
C HIS A 2 0.10 -14.46 21.56
N PRO A 3 -0.62 -15.10 20.63
CA PRO A 3 0.01 -15.82 19.51
C PRO A 3 0.80 -14.93 18.56
N ALA A 4 0.59 -13.63 18.61
CA ALA A 4 1.31 -12.69 17.77
C ALA A 4 2.67 -12.25 18.34
N VAL A 5 3.05 -12.70 19.53
CA VAL A 5 4.35 -12.35 20.10
C VAL A 5 5.44 -12.96 19.21
N GLY A 6 6.38 -12.11 18.76
CA GLY A 6 7.45 -12.51 17.86
C GLY A 6 7.07 -12.46 16.38
N ARG A 7 5.82 -12.11 16.04
CA ARG A 7 5.37 -11.98 14.65
C ARG A 7 4.90 -10.55 14.38
N PRO A 8 5.06 -10.05 13.15
CA PRO A 8 4.47 -8.76 12.77
C PRO A 8 2.95 -8.79 12.96
N ALA A 9 2.38 -7.73 13.53
CA ALA A 9 0.96 -7.68 13.86
C ALA A 9 0.28 -6.36 13.48
N LEU A 10 1.04 -5.37 13.02
CA LEU A 10 0.49 -4.05 12.70
C LEU A 10 0.32 -3.87 11.19
N GLY A 11 -0.76 -3.20 10.82
CA GLY A 11 -0.96 -2.73 9.45
C GLY A 11 -0.75 -1.22 9.39
N VAL A 12 -0.26 -0.74 8.27
CA VAL A 12 -0.06 0.68 7.99
C VAL A 12 -0.87 1.04 6.76
N VAL A 13 -1.69 2.08 6.86
CA VAL A 13 -2.40 2.65 5.72
C VAL A 13 -1.91 4.08 5.56
N GLY A 14 -1.35 4.39 4.42
CA GLY A 14 -0.82 5.72 4.17
C GLY A 14 -1.31 6.30 2.84
N PHE A 15 -1.49 7.62 2.82
CA PHE A 15 -1.98 8.35 1.66
C PHE A 15 -0.91 9.33 1.22
N SER A 16 -0.55 9.31 -0.06
CA SER A 16 0.46 10.20 -0.63
C SER A 16 1.78 10.07 0.17
N LEU A 17 2.28 11.14 0.74
CA LEU A 17 3.52 11.11 1.52
C LEU A 17 3.47 10.07 2.65
N GLY A 18 2.29 9.88 3.26
CA GLY A 18 2.10 8.83 4.28
C GLY A 18 2.31 7.43 3.73
N GLY A 19 1.91 7.18 2.48
CA GLY A 19 2.18 5.91 1.81
C GLY A 19 3.67 5.69 1.59
N TYR A 20 4.38 6.72 1.18
CA TYR A 20 5.82 6.67 1.03
C TYR A 20 6.51 6.25 2.35
N TYR A 21 6.13 6.89 3.45
CA TYR A 21 6.71 6.56 4.76
C TYR A 21 6.28 5.17 5.24
N GLY A 22 5.06 4.74 4.92
CA GLY A 22 4.58 3.40 5.28
C GLY A 22 5.40 2.30 4.63
N LEU A 23 5.73 2.48 3.35
CA LEU A 23 6.58 1.53 2.63
C LEU A 23 7.96 1.42 3.28
N GLY A 24 8.57 2.56 3.60
CA GLY A 24 9.87 2.59 4.27
C GLY A 24 9.81 1.99 5.67
N LEU A 25 8.74 2.25 6.41
CA LEU A 25 8.58 1.74 7.76
C LEU A 25 8.58 0.21 7.80
N ALA A 26 7.93 -0.44 6.82
CA ALA A 26 7.92 -1.90 6.74
C ALA A 26 9.33 -2.48 6.60
N CYS A 27 10.21 -1.77 5.93
CA CYS A 27 11.60 -2.18 5.76
C CYS A 27 12.45 -1.90 7.00
N GLN A 28 12.15 -0.80 7.71
CA GLN A 28 12.89 -0.37 8.90
C GLN A 28 12.46 -1.11 10.16
N LYS A 29 11.18 -1.50 10.23
CA LYS A 29 10.60 -2.18 11.38
C LYS A 29 9.93 -3.49 10.97
N PRO A 30 10.68 -4.41 10.37
CA PRO A 30 10.10 -5.64 9.82
C PRO A 30 9.40 -6.51 10.86
N LYS A 31 9.84 -6.44 12.11
CA LYS A 31 9.24 -7.26 13.18
C LYS A 31 7.90 -6.72 13.66
N SER A 32 7.55 -5.49 13.28
CA SER A 32 6.31 -4.84 13.73
C SER A 32 5.24 -4.79 12.65
N ILE A 33 5.62 -4.67 11.37
CA ILE A 33 4.69 -4.37 10.29
C ILE A 33 4.38 -5.62 9.46
N ALA A 34 3.11 -6.02 9.47
CA ALA A 34 2.62 -7.20 8.74
C ALA A 34 1.98 -6.84 7.41
N ALA A 35 1.48 -5.62 7.26
CA ALA A 35 0.75 -5.22 6.07
C ALA A 35 0.93 -3.73 5.81
N VAL A 36 1.09 -3.36 4.55
CA VAL A 36 1.16 -1.94 4.14
C VAL A 36 0.16 -1.71 3.02
N VAL A 37 -0.65 -0.67 3.17
CA VAL A 37 -1.54 -0.17 2.12
C VAL A 37 -1.09 1.23 1.76
N SER A 38 -0.71 1.43 0.50
CA SER A 38 -0.28 2.73 0.00
C SER A 38 -1.29 3.25 -1.01
N PHE A 39 -1.81 4.45 -0.76
CA PHE A 39 -2.67 5.15 -1.71
C PHE A 39 -1.83 6.19 -2.45
N TYR A 40 -1.75 6.03 -3.76
CA TYR A 40 -1.07 6.94 -4.69
C TYR A 40 0.30 7.42 -4.19
N ALA A 41 1.12 6.46 -3.76
CA ALA A 41 2.50 6.76 -3.37
C ALA A 41 3.42 5.59 -3.71
N THR A 42 4.59 5.91 -4.22
CA THR A 42 5.70 4.97 -4.33
C THR A 42 6.70 5.24 -3.22
N GLY A 43 7.70 4.40 -3.10
CA GLY A 43 8.71 4.55 -2.07
C GLY A 43 9.91 3.66 -2.34
N ARG A 44 10.85 3.68 -1.41
CA ARG A 44 12.09 2.92 -1.50
C ARG A 44 12.32 2.16 -0.22
N GLY A 45 13.10 1.10 -0.31
CA GLY A 45 13.51 0.34 0.85
C GLY A 45 14.11 -0.99 0.45
N LYS A 46 14.68 -1.64 1.45
CA LYS A 46 15.20 -3.01 1.29
C LYS A 46 14.05 -3.97 1.53
N PHE A 47 13.21 -4.16 0.53
CA PHE A 47 11.99 -4.95 0.68
C PHE A 47 12.28 -6.42 1.03
N ALA A 48 13.45 -6.92 0.69
CA ALA A 48 13.84 -8.27 1.10
C ALA A 48 13.89 -8.43 2.63
N GLU A 49 14.12 -7.34 3.36
CA GLU A 49 14.16 -7.36 4.82
C GLU A 49 12.79 -7.21 5.46
N ALA A 50 11.77 -6.80 4.71
CA ALA A 50 10.41 -6.65 5.22
C ALA A 50 9.78 -8.02 5.51
N GLN A 51 8.79 -8.03 6.40
CA GLN A 51 7.98 -9.22 6.68
C GLN A 51 6.51 -8.91 6.39
N ALA A 52 6.27 -7.91 5.58
CA ALA A 52 4.93 -7.41 5.28
C ALA A 52 4.44 -7.90 3.92
N ALA A 53 3.12 -7.94 3.76
CA ALA A 53 2.45 -7.97 2.47
C ALA A 53 2.11 -6.52 2.08
N PHE A 54 1.99 -6.25 0.78
CA PHE A 54 1.85 -4.90 0.26
C PHE A 54 0.65 -4.79 -0.67
N LEU A 55 -0.16 -3.75 -0.47
CA LEU A 55 -1.28 -3.40 -1.33
C LEU A 55 -1.12 -1.94 -1.75
N GLY A 56 -1.26 -1.67 -3.04
CA GLY A 56 -1.18 -0.31 -3.55
C GLY A 56 -2.39 0.06 -4.39
N HIS A 57 -2.85 1.30 -4.23
CA HIS A 57 -3.94 1.88 -5.01
C HIS A 57 -3.40 3.11 -5.73
N PHE A 58 -3.47 3.11 -7.04
CA PHE A 58 -2.87 4.16 -7.86
C PHE A 58 -3.86 4.76 -8.83
N ALA A 59 -3.69 6.05 -9.11
CA ALA A 59 -4.50 6.75 -10.08
C ALA A 59 -3.92 6.54 -11.49
N GLU A 60 -4.81 6.45 -12.47
CA GLU A 60 -4.40 6.32 -13.85
C GLU A 60 -3.69 7.58 -14.36
N ASP A 61 -4.19 8.75 -13.96
CA ASP A 61 -3.67 10.05 -14.40
C ASP A 61 -3.15 10.80 -13.18
N ASP A 62 -1.97 10.40 -12.73
CA ASP A 62 -1.35 10.98 -11.51
C ASP A 62 -0.15 11.84 -11.92
N GLU A 63 -0.22 13.13 -11.62
CA GLU A 63 0.85 14.06 -11.95
C GLU A 63 2.04 13.97 -11.00
N PHE A 64 1.89 13.26 -9.88
CA PHE A 64 2.94 13.11 -8.86
C PHE A 64 3.60 11.74 -8.87
N GLU A 65 2.91 10.71 -9.40
CA GLU A 65 3.41 9.33 -9.39
C GLU A 65 3.35 8.78 -10.81
N ALA A 66 4.50 8.70 -11.46
CA ALA A 66 4.58 8.19 -12.83
C ALA A 66 4.27 6.69 -12.87
N ALA A 67 3.56 6.26 -13.91
CA ALA A 67 3.21 4.85 -14.09
C ALA A 67 4.44 3.94 -14.11
N ALA A 68 5.56 4.42 -14.67
CA ALA A 68 6.80 3.66 -14.69
C ALA A 68 7.36 3.42 -13.28
N ASP A 69 7.24 4.41 -12.40
CA ASP A 69 7.72 4.28 -11.03
C ASP A 69 6.85 3.31 -10.23
N VAL A 70 5.55 3.33 -10.46
CA VAL A 70 4.60 2.38 -9.86
C VAL A 70 4.94 0.95 -10.27
N ALA A 71 5.16 0.73 -11.56
CA ALA A 71 5.52 -0.59 -12.08
C ALA A 71 6.86 -1.07 -11.52
N GLN A 72 7.83 -0.17 -11.39
CA GLN A 72 9.14 -0.51 -10.85
C GLN A 72 9.06 -0.90 -9.37
N LEU A 73 8.27 -0.19 -8.60
CA LEU A 73 8.07 -0.51 -7.19
C LEU A 73 7.42 -1.89 -7.03
N GLU A 74 6.37 -2.16 -7.80
CA GLU A 74 5.72 -3.47 -7.76
C GLU A 74 6.71 -4.59 -8.06
N GLN A 75 7.53 -4.38 -9.09
CA GLN A 75 8.54 -5.37 -9.48
C GLN A 75 9.58 -5.59 -8.38
N HIS A 76 10.06 -4.52 -7.75
CA HIS A 76 11.03 -4.63 -6.65
C HIS A 76 10.49 -5.45 -5.50
N ILE A 77 9.24 -5.20 -5.10
CA ILE A 77 8.61 -5.94 -4.01
C ILE A 77 8.42 -7.42 -4.39
N ARG A 78 7.98 -7.66 -5.63
CA ARG A 78 7.77 -9.02 -6.14
C ARG A 78 9.09 -9.80 -6.20
N GLN A 79 10.15 -9.16 -6.69
CA GLN A 79 11.48 -9.78 -6.76
C GLN A 79 12.05 -10.07 -5.38
N ALA A 80 11.66 -9.28 -4.37
CA ALA A 80 12.05 -9.53 -2.99
C ALA A 80 11.27 -10.70 -2.36
N GLY A 81 10.35 -11.31 -3.10
CA GLY A 81 9.59 -12.47 -2.64
C GLY A 81 8.43 -12.11 -1.72
N LYS A 82 7.99 -10.85 -1.71
CA LYS A 82 6.91 -10.42 -0.80
C LYS A 82 5.57 -10.39 -1.54
N PRO A 83 4.48 -10.74 -0.83
CA PRO A 83 3.14 -10.61 -1.44
C PRO A 83 2.87 -9.16 -1.81
N VAL A 84 2.42 -8.92 -3.04
CA VAL A 84 2.15 -7.58 -3.53
C VAL A 84 0.97 -7.60 -4.50
N ALA A 85 0.07 -6.64 -4.35
CA ALA A 85 -1.02 -6.41 -5.29
C ALA A 85 -1.18 -4.90 -5.48
N PHE A 86 -1.00 -4.44 -6.71
CA PHE A 86 -1.16 -3.04 -7.08
C PHE A 86 -2.31 -2.90 -8.06
N TYR A 87 -3.19 -1.93 -7.79
CA TYR A 87 -4.35 -1.63 -8.62
C TYR A 87 -4.27 -0.21 -9.12
N THR A 88 -4.49 -0.03 -10.42
CA THR A 88 -4.61 1.30 -11.03
C THR A 88 -6.08 1.51 -11.42
N TYR A 89 -6.65 2.64 -11.02
CA TYR A 89 -8.07 2.91 -11.18
C TYR A 89 -8.31 3.81 -12.39
N PRO A 90 -9.07 3.34 -13.40
CA PRO A 90 -9.28 4.12 -14.62
C PRO A 90 -10.00 5.45 -14.34
N GLY A 91 -9.56 6.47 -15.03
CA GLY A 91 -10.19 7.80 -14.96
C GLY A 91 -9.93 8.56 -13.67
N THR A 92 -9.03 8.08 -12.81
CA THR A 92 -8.76 8.72 -11.53
C THR A 92 -7.50 9.57 -11.55
N LYS A 93 -7.41 10.47 -10.57
CA LYS A 93 -6.26 11.34 -10.35
C LYS A 93 -5.76 11.21 -8.92
N HIS A 94 -4.60 11.72 -8.65
CA HIS A 94 -4.05 11.78 -7.29
C HIS A 94 -5.13 12.33 -6.35
N TRP A 95 -5.24 11.79 -5.13
CA TRP A 95 -6.24 12.12 -4.12
C TRP A 95 -7.67 11.63 -4.41
N PHE A 96 -7.84 10.68 -5.33
CA PHE A 96 -9.19 10.19 -5.71
C PHE A 96 -9.98 9.59 -4.55
N PHE A 97 -9.31 9.17 -3.50
CA PHE A 97 -9.94 8.52 -2.34
C PHE A 97 -10.46 9.53 -1.30
N GLU A 98 -10.05 10.79 -1.38
CA GLU A 98 -10.29 11.77 -0.32
C GLU A 98 -11.48 12.66 -0.65
N PRO A 99 -12.58 12.56 0.13
CA PRO A 99 -13.85 13.25 -0.22
C PRO A 99 -13.75 14.78 -0.23
N ASP A 100 -12.79 15.36 0.46
CA ASP A 100 -12.61 16.82 0.51
C ASP A 100 -11.80 17.37 -0.67
N ARG A 101 -11.39 16.50 -1.59
CA ARG A 101 -10.59 16.90 -2.76
C ARG A 101 -11.46 16.96 -4.01
N PRO A 102 -11.18 17.90 -4.94
CA PRO A 102 -11.90 17.94 -6.23
C PRO A 102 -11.75 16.65 -7.03
N GLU A 103 -10.65 15.92 -6.84
CA GLU A 103 -10.34 14.68 -7.55
C GLU A 103 -11.09 13.47 -7.01
N TYR A 104 -11.87 13.62 -5.96
CA TYR A 104 -12.59 12.52 -5.35
C TYR A 104 -13.43 11.74 -6.36
N ASP A 105 -13.27 10.43 -6.37
CA ASP A 105 -14.03 9.52 -7.22
C ASP A 105 -14.71 8.48 -6.32
N PRO A 106 -16.01 8.65 -6.05
CA PRO A 106 -16.71 7.78 -5.10
C PRO A 106 -16.66 6.29 -5.45
N ALA A 107 -16.79 5.94 -6.73
CA ALA A 107 -16.80 4.54 -7.15
C ALA A 107 -15.41 3.91 -6.96
N ALA A 108 -14.37 4.61 -7.38
CA ALA A 108 -13.00 4.13 -7.20
C ALA A 108 -12.64 4.05 -5.71
N ALA A 109 -13.05 5.05 -4.93
CA ALA A 109 -12.80 5.07 -3.48
C ALA A 109 -13.47 3.90 -2.79
N GLN A 110 -14.70 3.57 -3.15
CA GLN A 110 -15.42 2.44 -2.57
C GLN A 110 -14.73 1.12 -2.88
N LEU A 111 -14.32 0.93 -4.13
CA LEU A 111 -13.63 -0.30 -4.54
C LEU A 111 -12.27 -0.43 -3.85
N ALA A 112 -11.52 0.68 -3.77
CA ALA A 112 -10.23 0.69 -3.09
C ALA A 112 -10.40 0.36 -1.60
N TRP A 113 -11.45 0.88 -0.97
CA TRP A 113 -11.74 0.61 0.44
C TRP A 113 -12.07 -0.88 0.66
N GLU A 114 -12.91 -1.46 -0.20
CA GLU A 114 -13.25 -2.88 -0.10
C GLU A 114 -12.02 -3.77 -0.21
N ARG A 115 -11.14 -3.44 -1.15
CA ARG A 115 -9.88 -4.17 -1.32
C ARG A 115 -8.96 -4.01 -0.13
N THR A 116 -8.92 -2.81 0.45
CA THR A 116 -8.11 -2.53 1.63
C THR A 116 -8.59 -3.33 2.84
N VAL A 117 -9.89 -3.30 3.11
CA VAL A 117 -10.47 -4.05 4.24
C VAL A 117 -10.21 -5.54 4.09
N GLY A 118 -10.48 -6.09 2.90
CA GLY A 118 -10.23 -7.51 2.65
C GLY A 118 -8.77 -7.91 2.82
N PHE A 119 -7.87 -7.08 2.33
CA PHE A 119 -6.44 -7.29 2.48
C PHE A 119 -6.00 -7.29 3.94
N LEU A 120 -6.42 -6.27 4.70
CA LEU A 120 -6.04 -6.18 6.11
C LEU A 120 -6.61 -7.33 6.93
N GLN A 121 -7.83 -7.76 6.64
CA GLN A 121 -8.41 -8.93 7.31
C GLN A 121 -7.58 -10.19 7.07
N ARG A 122 -7.16 -10.42 5.83
CA ARG A 122 -6.33 -11.59 5.50
C ARG A 122 -4.96 -11.53 6.18
N GLU A 123 -4.35 -10.36 6.21
CA GLU A 123 -2.97 -10.24 6.68
C GLU A 123 -2.85 -10.08 8.19
N LEU A 124 -3.85 -9.52 8.85
CA LEU A 124 -3.77 -9.22 10.27
C LEU A 124 -4.56 -10.19 11.17
N LEU A 125 -5.55 -10.89 10.62
CA LEU A 125 -6.45 -11.75 11.41
C LEU A 125 -6.21 -13.25 11.18
N ARG A 126 -5.10 -13.60 10.60
CA ARG A 126 -4.77 -15.00 10.38
C ARG A 126 -3.94 -15.62 11.52
#